data_074437994f5566a3df08e24d3229e9bb
#
_entry.id   074437994f5566a3df08e24d3229e9bb
#
_cell.length_a   1.000
_cell.length_b   1.000
_cell.length_c   1.000
_cell.angle_alpha   90.00
_cell.angle_beta   90.00
_cell.angle_gamma   90.00
#
_symmetry.space_group_name_H-M   'P 1'
#
loop_
_entity.id
_entity.type
_entity.pdbx_description
1 polymer ?
#
loop_
_entity_poly.entity_id
_entity_poly.type
_entity_poly.pdbx_seq_one_letter_code
_entity_poly.pdbx_strand_id
1 'polypeptide(L)'
;MMNIRSRFFVRVGALMVCSMLASGAIFAQEEDERDRRDKQETKKAQAVSKEVYDRIQKAQELIDADDQQGALSLLGKLKGKKGLTEYELQNVLNYIGFVHYNLDNMIGAMAAYEEMLQIPSLEEQIKKQTLYTMAQLTTMEEDYPKALGLLDKWFVLETNPAPEPYILYAQNLYQINKYAEMVRPIETAMEVAKKREKELKEDWYVLLNFAYFQQENYGKVRDIQKLLLAQWPKKAYWFSLAGAFTELGEDDNLMAAYDAAHTQGLLEKGSELTTMAQLYMQHEVPYKAATLLENEMKSGRIDKDAKNYRMLSQALTLAAEDERAIPALQEAAKLSDEGELNLRLGNAYLNLGMYGACISAIEAGLEKGKIKSPDNAQISLGMCLYNEKKYNNAKKAFAEAGKVARSRRISNQWISVIESDLKRNEQILLAENAAQKQIREIAKRRAAADRI
;
A
#
# COMPACT_ATOMS: atom_id res chain seq x y z
N MET A 1 -1.17 6.88 4.02
CA MET A 1 -0.42 7.98 3.38
C MET A 1 0.78 8.32 4.26
N MET A 2 1.90 7.74 3.95
CA MET A 2 3.14 7.97 4.69
C MET A 2 3.72 9.33 4.27
N ASN A 3 4.10 10.13 5.24
CA ASN A 3 4.57 11.51 5.06
C ASN A 3 5.85 11.53 4.20
N ILE A 4 5.71 11.56 2.88
CA ILE A 4 6.81 11.65 1.90
C ILE A 4 7.55 13.00 2.04
N ARG A 5 6.90 14.00 2.64
CA ARG A 5 7.43 15.36 2.81
C ARG A 5 8.72 15.45 3.65
N SER A 6 9.00 14.52 4.56
CA SER A 6 10.12 14.71 5.51
C SER A 6 11.40 13.92 5.18
N ARG A 7 11.40 13.00 4.22
CA ARG A 7 12.60 12.18 3.92
C ARG A 7 13.41 12.58 2.68
N PHE A 8 12.85 13.41 1.79
CA PHE A 8 13.54 13.84 0.58
C PHE A 8 14.50 15.02 0.77
N PHE A 9 14.38 15.81 1.83
CA PHE A 9 15.10 17.07 1.98
C PHE A 9 16.40 17.03 2.79
N VAL A 10 16.77 15.93 3.46
CA VAL A 10 17.85 15.95 4.47
C VAL A 10 19.26 15.72 3.91
N ARG A 11 19.46 15.42 2.61
CA ARG A 11 20.80 15.04 2.10
C ARG A 11 21.38 15.86 0.94
N VAL A 12 20.77 16.94 0.50
CA VAL A 12 21.29 17.74 -0.63
C VAL A 12 22.21 18.90 -0.18
N GLY A 13 22.23 19.25 1.10
CA GLY A 13 22.81 20.51 1.60
C GLY A 13 24.31 20.55 1.86
N ALA A 14 25.08 19.46 1.73
CA ALA A 14 26.41 19.48 2.33
C ALA A 14 27.63 19.30 1.38
N LEU A 15 27.45 19.16 0.07
CA LEU A 15 28.59 18.66 -0.75
C LEU A 15 28.98 19.46 -1.99
N MET A 16 28.48 20.66 -2.29
CA MET A 16 28.79 21.30 -3.58
C MET A 16 29.27 22.75 -3.57
N VAL A 17 29.55 23.37 -2.45
CA VAL A 17 30.11 24.74 -2.49
C VAL A 17 31.63 24.77 -2.48
N CYS A 18 32.30 23.68 -2.10
CA CYS A 18 33.77 23.63 -2.03
C CYS A 18 34.52 23.34 -3.33
N SER A 19 33.87 23.04 -4.46
CA SER A 19 34.58 22.62 -5.68
C SER A 19 35.04 23.75 -6.59
N MET A 20 34.79 25.02 -6.25
CA MET A 20 35.20 26.16 -7.07
C MET A 20 36.66 26.61 -6.89
N LEU A 21 37.40 26.08 -5.94
CA LEU A 21 38.78 26.53 -5.65
C LEU A 21 39.88 25.56 -6.07
N ALA A 22 39.60 24.41 -6.68
CA ALA A 22 40.58 23.38 -7.00
C ALA A 22 41.01 23.29 -8.47
N SER A 23 40.56 24.20 -9.33
CA SER A 23 40.93 24.13 -10.76
C SER A 23 42.21 24.94 -11.15
N GLY A 24 43.13 25.17 -10.21
CA GLY A 24 44.35 25.88 -10.43
C GLY A 24 45.63 25.03 -10.32
N ALA A 25 45.55 23.71 -10.18
CA ALA A 25 46.77 22.89 -10.08
C ALA A 25 46.61 21.56 -10.82
N ILE A 26 47.24 21.47 -11.98
CA ILE A 26 47.96 20.35 -12.55
C ILE A 26 47.28 19.00 -12.66
N PHE A 27 46.83 18.64 -13.89
CA PHE A 27 47.15 17.35 -14.47
C PHE A 27 47.73 17.55 -15.88
N ALA A 28 49.07 17.53 -15.96
CA ALA A 28 49.76 17.27 -17.20
C ALA A 28 49.64 15.77 -17.48
N GLN A 29 48.91 15.40 -18.51
CA GLN A 29 49.09 14.15 -19.21
C GLN A 29 49.56 14.49 -20.62
N GLU A 30 50.76 14.01 -20.92
CA GLU A 30 51.38 14.04 -22.23
C GLU A 30 50.46 13.36 -23.25
N GLU A 31 49.92 14.14 -24.17
CA GLU A 31 49.46 13.66 -25.47
C GLU A 31 49.79 14.69 -26.56
N ASP A 32 50.66 14.30 -27.43
CA ASP A 32 50.96 14.72 -28.80
C ASP A 32 51.04 16.24 -29.10
N GLU A 33 52.27 16.76 -28.98
CA GLU A 33 52.64 18.18 -29.09
C GLU A 33 52.68 18.72 -30.55
N ARG A 34 52.24 18.03 -31.59
CA ARG A 34 52.43 18.47 -32.96
C ARG A 34 51.26 19.11 -33.68
N ASP A 35 50.00 18.97 -33.19
CA ASP A 35 48.83 19.48 -33.92
C ASP A 35 48.09 20.64 -33.22
N ARG A 36 48.65 21.19 -32.13
CA ARG A 36 48.02 22.26 -31.31
C ARG A 36 48.57 23.68 -31.58
N ARG A 37 49.46 23.90 -32.53
CA ARG A 37 50.08 25.23 -32.70
C ARG A 37 49.25 26.27 -33.47
N ASP A 38 48.19 25.92 -34.14
CA ASP A 38 47.48 26.86 -35.03
C ASP A 38 46.08 27.33 -34.58
N LYS A 39 45.64 27.02 -33.36
CA LYS A 39 44.36 27.52 -32.82
C LYS A 39 44.38 27.93 -31.36
N GLN A 40 45.47 28.38 -30.81
CA GLN A 40 45.50 29.12 -29.56
C GLN A 40 45.38 30.62 -29.85
N GLU A 41 44.16 31.14 -30.02
CA GLU A 41 43.87 32.47 -29.53
C GLU A 41 44.26 32.46 -28.05
N THR A 42 45.33 33.18 -27.71
CA THR A 42 45.82 33.36 -26.33
C THR A 42 44.65 33.94 -25.55
N LYS A 43 43.88 33.09 -24.83
CA LYS A 43 43.03 33.55 -23.74
C LYS A 43 43.95 34.33 -22.83
N LYS A 44 43.78 35.65 -22.75
CA LYS A 44 44.45 36.49 -21.75
C LYS A 44 44.21 35.81 -20.41
N ALA A 45 45.33 35.39 -19.76
CA ALA A 45 45.20 34.79 -18.43
C ALA A 45 44.45 35.82 -17.56
N GLN A 46 43.27 35.48 -17.14
CA GLN A 46 42.45 36.33 -16.27
C GLN A 46 43.15 36.29 -14.88
N ALA A 47 44.00 37.26 -14.63
CA ALA A 47 44.75 37.33 -13.39
C ALA A 47 44.02 38.25 -12.41
N VAL A 48 43.92 37.79 -11.19
CA VAL A 48 43.45 38.60 -10.05
C VAL A 48 44.64 39.43 -9.59
N SER A 49 44.49 40.75 -9.38
CA SER A 49 45.50 41.60 -8.81
C SER A 49 45.93 41.10 -7.43
N LYS A 50 47.19 41.30 -7.05
CA LYS A 50 47.72 40.88 -5.75
C LYS A 50 46.86 41.39 -4.57
N GLU A 51 46.40 42.63 -4.64
CA GLU A 51 45.56 43.22 -3.58
C GLU A 51 44.22 42.51 -3.45
N VAL A 52 43.56 42.19 -4.56
CA VAL A 52 42.28 41.47 -4.56
C VAL A 52 42.50 40.04 -4.08
N TYR A 53 43.53 39.38 -4.52
CA TYR A 53 43.91 38.06 -4.06
C TYR A 53 44.13 38.01 -2.55
N ASP A 54 44.97 38.87 -2.02
CA ASP A 54 45.29 38.95 -0.56
C ASP A 54 44.01 39.20 0.28
N ARG A 55 43.08 40.02 -0.23
CA ARG A 55 41.80 40.29 0.47
C ARG A 55 40.85 39.11 0.41
N ILE A 56 40.78 38.41 -0.73
CA ILE A 56 39.98 37.17 -0.86
C ILE A 56 40.51 36.10 0.08
N GLN A 57 41.85 35.91 0.13
CA GLN A 57 42.50 34.98 1.06
C GLN A 57 42.14 35.31 2.50
N LYS A 58 42.22 36.60 2.88
CA LYS A 58 41.82 37.04 4.23
C LYS A 58 40.32 36.83 4.51
N ALA A 59 39.45 37.00 3.53
CA ALA A 59 38.04 36.67 3.68
C ALA A 59 37.83 35.15 3.87
N GLN A 60 38.63 34.32 3.17
CA GLN A 60 38.61 32.87 3.35
C GLN A 60 39.06 32.48 4.77
N GLU A 61 40.12 33.07 5.29
CA GLU A 61 40.58 32.87 6.68
C GLU A 61 39.50 33.20 7.69
N LEU A 62 38.74 34.30 7.48
CA LEU A 62 37.61 34.68 8.33
C LEU A 62 36.44 33.65 8.23
N ILE A 63 36.14 33.15 7.02
CA ILE A 63 35.14 32.11 6.83
C ILE A 63 35.53 30.82 7.58
N ASP A 64 36.80 30.42 7.43
CA ASP A 64 37.32 29.20 8.07
C ASP A 64 37.35 29.34 9.62
N ALA A 65 37.50 30.58 10.13
CA ALA A 65 37.43 30.93 11.54
C ALA A 65 35.97 31.17 12.04
N ASP A 66 34.95 30.89 11.23
CA ASP A 66 33.54 31.12 11.48
C ASP A 66 33.14 32.58 11.68
N ASP A 67 34.00 33.53 11.29
CA ASP A 67 33.68 34.99 11.29
C ASP A 67 33.04 35.38 9.93
N GLN A 68 31.83 34.89 9.71
CA GLN A 68 31.07 35.14 8.46
C GLN A 68 30.77 36.64 8.28
N GLN A 69 30.50 37.39 9.39
CA GLN A 69 30.22 38.83 9.35
C GLN A 69 31.47 39.64 9.00
N GLY A 70 32.61 39.29 9.54
CA GLY A 70 33.89 39.87 9.21
C GLY A 70 34.23 39.67 7.75
N ALA A 71 34.06 38.42 7.24
CA ALA A 71 34.26 38.11 5.84
C ALA A 71 33.33 38.94 4.92
N LEU A 72 32.04 39.03 5.23
CA LEU A 72 31.07 39.80 4.45
C LEU A 72 31.43 41.30 4.41
N SER A 73 31.84 41.88 5.57
CA SER A 73 32.28 43.29 5.66
C SER A 73 33.50 43.52 4.77
N LEU A 74 34.49 42.62 4.81
CA LEU A 74 35.70 42.72 4.00
C LEU A 74 35.41 42.63 2.51
N LEU A 75 34.61 41.63 2.10
CA LEU A 75 34.20 41.42 0.71
C LEU A 75 33.33 42.53 0.18
N GLY A 76 32.40 43.08 1.01
CA GLY A 76 31.61 44.25 0.66
C GLY A 76 32.43 45.51 0.38
N LYS A 77 33.48 45.78 1.20
CA LYS A 77 34.43 46.87 0.93
C LYS A 77 35.24 46.61 -0.36
N LEU A 78 35.61 45.34 -0.60
CA LEU A 78 36.32 44.97 -1.83
C LEU A 78 35.45 45.16 -3.05
N LYS A 79 34.18 44.76 -3.02
CA LYS A 79 33.18 44.99 -4.08
C LYS A 79 33.05 46.47 -4.44
N GLY A 80 33.05 47.36 -3.43
CA GLY A 80 32.94 48.81 -3.61
C GLY A 80 34.19 49.49 -4.15
N LYS A 81 35.29 48.75 -4.34
CA LYS A 81 36.56 49.30 -4.87
C LYS A 81 36.41 49.67 -6.34
N LYS A 82 36.87 50.89 -6.69
CA LYS A 82 36.93 51.34 -8.09
C LYS A 82 38.03 50.61 -8.84
N GLY A 83 37.73 50.21 -10.08
CA GLY A 83 38.72 49.60 -10.98
C GLY A 83 38.89 48.08 -10.83
N LEU A 84 37.96 47.39 -10.16
CA LEU A 84 37.88 45.92 -10.24
C LEU A 84 37.67 45.51 -11.72
N THR A 85 38.38 44.50 -12.14
CA THR A 85 38.08 43.83 -13.42
C THR A 85 36.78 43.01 -13.27
N GLU A 86 36.09 42.70 -14.37
CA GLU A 86 34.90 41.85 -14.35
C GLU A 86 35.20 40.47 -13.73
N TYR A 87 36.43 39.93 -13.98
CA TYR A 87 36.87 38.68 -13.38
C TYR A 87 37.08 38.77 -11.86
N GLU A 88 37.63 39.87 -11.37
CA GLU A 88 37.76 40.11 -9.92
C GLU A 88 36.41 40.29 -9.26
N LEU A 89 35.50 41.06 -9.89
CA LEU A 89 34.13 41.25 -9.42
C LEU A 89 33.36 39.93 -9.32
N GLN A 90 33.47 39.08 -10.33
CA GLN A 90 32.91 37.73 -10.34
C GLN A 90 33.36 36.90 -9.13
N ASN A 91 34.66 36.88 -8.83
CA ASN A 91 35.21 36.14 -7.68
C ASN A 91 34.67 36.72 -6.35
N VAL A 92 34.66 38.05 -6.21
CA VAL A 92 34.16 38.72 -5.02
C VAL A 92 32.67 38.40 -4.79
N LEU A 93 31.85 38.48 -5.85
CA LEU A 93 30.41 38.18 -5.77
C LEU A 93 30.14 36.70 -5.43
N ASN A 94 30.96 35.79 -5.95
CA ASN A 94 30.87 34.38 -5.60
C ASN A 94 31.07 34.15 -4.10
N TYR A 95 32.12 34.75 -3.50
CA TYR A 95 32.35 34.66 -2.07
C TYR A 95 31.28 35.38 -1.25
N ILE A 96 30.76 36.52 -1.68
CA ILE A 96 29.64 37.21 -1.03
C ILE A 96 28.40 36.30 -1.00
N GLY A 97 28.07 35.68 -2.13
CA GLY A 97 26.95 34.73 -2.23
C GLY A 97 27.12 33.55 -1.27
N PHE A 98 28.33 32.98 -1.22
CA PHE A 98 28.66 31.87 -0.31
C PHE A 98 28.54 32.26 1.17
N VAL A 99 29.08 33.42 1.55
CA VAL A 99 29.00 33.90 2.96
C VAL A 99 27.57 34.19 3.35
N HIS A 100 26.77 34.78 2.47
CA HIS A 100 25.34 34.97 2.73
C HIS A 100 24.61 33.63 2.92
N TYR A 101 24.93 32.63 2.11
CA TYR A 101 24.40 31.27 2.28
C TYR A 101 24.75 30.68 3.66
N ASN A 102 26.00 30.79 4.11
CA ASN A 102 26.45 30.33 5.42
C ASN A 102 25.74 31.08 6.60
N LEU A 103 25.29 32.30 6.35
CA LEU A 103 24.53 33.11 7.30
C LEU A 103 23.01 32.87 7.21
N ASP A 104 22.55 31.84 6.50
CA ASP A 104 21.14 31.58 6.19
C ASP A 104 20.41 32.79 5.55
N ASN A 105 21.17 33.71 4.96
CA ASN A 105 20.64 34.86 4.24
C ASN A 105 20.50 34.57 2.75
N MET A 106 19.46 33.81 2.39
CA MET A 106 19.22 33.41 1.01
C MET A 106 18.94 34.59 0.08
N ILE A 107 18.28 35.63 0.59
CA ILE A 107 18.04 36.87 -0.19
C ILE A 107 19.38 37.53 -0.58
N GLY A 108 20.31 37.61 0.36
CA GLY A 108 21.64 38.15 0.08
C GLY A 108 22.45 37.30 -0.88
N ALA A 109 22.40 35.99 -0.72
CA ALA A 109 23.04 35.04 -1.61
C ALA A 109 22.52 35.15 -3.05
N MET A 110 21.20 35.15 -3.20
CA MET A 110 20.55 35.29 -4.51
C MET A 110 20.87 36.63 -5.18
N ALA A 111 20.87 37.74 -4.44
CA ALA A 111 21.23 39.07 -4.96
C ALA A 111 22.68 39.08 -5.49
N ALA A 112 23.64 38.50 -4.76
CA ALA A 112 25.03 38.40 -5.22
C ALA A 112 25.18 37.56 -6.51
N TYR A 113 24.50 36.43 -6.59
CA TYR A 113 24.52 35.60 -7.79
C TYR A 113 23.76 36.20 -8.97
N GLU A 114 22.64 36.91 -8.73
CA GLU A 114 21.93 37.67 -9.78
C GLU A 114 22.82 38.78 -10.36
N GLU A 115 23.55 39.52 -9.50
CA GLU A 115 24.49 40.53 -9.92
C GLU A 115 25.66 39.92 -10.72
N MET A 116 26.17 38.76 -10.29
CA MET A 116 27.23 38.04 -11.02
C MET A 116 26.77 37.63 -12.43
N LEU A 117 25.54 37.22 -12.60
CA LEU A 117 24.99 36.87 -13.92
C LEU A 117 24.83 38.08 -14.87
N GLN A 118 24.90 39.34 -14.37
CA GLN A 118 24.87 40.55 -15.19
C GLN A 118 26.24 40.91 -15.75
N ILE A 119 27.33 40.23 -15.34
CA ILE A 119 28.70 40.52 -15.83
C ILE A 119 28.80 40.11 -17.29
N PRO A 120 29.08 41.04 -18.25
CA PRO A 120 29.09 40.76 -19.67
C PRO A 120 30.07 39.70 -20.11
N SER A 121 31.29 39.70 -19.51
CA SER A 121 32.35 38.75 -19.82
C SER A 121 32.30 37.45 -19.00
N LEU A 122 31.18 37.18 -18.30
CA LEU A 122 31.05 35.99 -17.48
C LEU A 122 31.18 34.73 -18.33
N GLU A 123 32.16 33.88 -18.01
CA GLU A 123 32.38 32.64 -18.72
C GLU A 123 31.14 31.74 -18.65
N GLU A 124 30.85 31.07 -19.77
CA GLU A 124 29.66 30.20 -19.87
C GLU A 124 29.62 29.11 -18.79
N GLN A 125 30.81 28.55 -18.42
CA GLN A 125 30.91 27.55 -17.38
C GLN A 125 30.51 28.12 -16.01
N ILE A 126 30.98 29.34 -15.67
CA ILE A 126 30.56 30.01 -14.41
C ILE A 126 29.10 30.36 -14.44
N LYS A 127 28.56 30.84 -15.58
CA LYS A 127 27.15 31.12 -15.75
C LYS A 127 26.30 29.90 -15.51
N LYS A 128 26.69 28.73 -16.09
CA LYS A 128 26.00 27.45 -15.85
C LYS A 128 26.01 27.09 -14.35
N GLN A 129 27.16 27.15 -13.72
CA GLN A 129 27.31 26.80 -12.32
C GLN A 129 26.48 27.73 -11.41
N THR A 130 26.50 29.02 -11.68
CA THR A 130 25.70 30.02 -10.94
C THR A 130 24.21 29.75 -11.08
N LEU A 131 23.71 29.52 -12.29
CA LEU A 131 22.30 29.23 -12.52
C LEU A 131 21.85 27.95 -11.78
N TYR A 132 22.68 26.90 -11.78
CA TYR A 132 22.35 25.67 -11.09
C TYR A 132 22.37 25.84 -9.57
N THR A 133 23.37 26.54 -9.01
CA THR A 133 23.42 26.89 -7.58
C THR A 133 22.18 27.70 -7.18
N MET A 134 21.83 28.72 -7.96
CA MET A 134 20.62 29.53 -7.70
C MET A 134 19.35 28.68 -7.73
N ALA A 135 19.24 27.75 -8.68
CA ALA A 135 18.09 26.85 -8.74
C ALA A 135 17.98 25.96 -7.49
N GLN A 136 19.11 25.44 -7.00
CA GLN A 136 19.14 24.65 -5.76
C GLN A 136 18.72 25.50 -4.54
N LEU A 137 19.28 26.71 -4.39
CA LEU A 137 18.93 27.63 -3.31
C LEU A 137 17.46 28.01 -3.35
N THR A 138 16.93 28.33 -4.54
CA THR A 138 15.53 28.71 -4.72
C THR A 138 14.58 27.52 -4.44
N THR A 139 15.02 26.29 -4.73
CA THR A 139 14.29 25.08 -4.34
C THR A 139 14.24 24.94 -2.80
N MET A 140 15.33 25.26 -2.10
CA MET A 140 15.37 25.22 -0.62
C MET A 140 14.47 26.29 0.01
N GLU A 141 14.36 27.46 -0.63
CA GLU A 141 13.44 28.53 -0.24
C GLU A 141 11.98 28.28 -0.67
N GLU A 142 11.68 27.12 -1.23
CA GLU A 142 10.35 26.72 -1.67
C GLU A 142 9.75 27.60 -2.79
N ASP A 143 10.57 28.45 -3.46
CA ASP A 143 10.13 29.18 -4.68
C ASP A 143 10.33 28.30 -5.93
N TYR A 144 9.54 27.25 -6.00
CA TYR A 144 9.65 26.23 -7.04
C TYR A 144 9.45 26.77 -8.47
N PRO A 145 8.54 27.74 -8.73
CA PRO A 145 8.42 28.35 -10.05
C PRO A 145 9.69 29.06 -10.50
N LYS A 146 10.36 29.81 -9.59
CA LYS A 146 11.63 30.48 -9.89
C LYS A 146 12.75 29.45 -10.10
N ALA A 147 12.78 28.37 -9.31
CA ALA A 147 13.74 27.29 -9.47
C ALA A 147 13.63 26.60 -10.84
N LEU A 148 12.40 26.33 -11.31
CA LEU A 148 12.16 25.77 -12.64
C LEU A 148 12.66 26.72 -13.74
N GLY A 149 12.36 28.02 -13.64
CA GLY A 149 12.82 29.01 -14.60
C GLY A 149 14.37 29.16 -14.66
N LEU A 150 15.05 28.93 -13.53
CA LEU A 150 16.53 28.90 -13.49
C LEU A 150 17.08 27.62 -14.12
N LEU A 151 16.44 26.48 -13.86
CA LEU A 151 16.80 25.21 -14.48
C LEU A 151 16.57 25.24 -16.00
N ASP A 152 15.49 25.85 -16.47
CA ASP A 152 15.24 26.02 -17.91
C ASP A 152 16.38 26.79 -18.57
N LYS A 153 16.83 27.91 -17.97
CA LYS A 153 17.98 28.69 -18.45
C LYS A 153 19.26 27.86 -18.43
N TRP A 154 19.45 27.03 -17.41
CA TRP A 154 20.58 26.16 -17.27
C TRP A 154 20.61 25.09 -18.35
N PHE A 155 19.48 24.42 -18.62
CA PHE A 155 19.36 23.38 -19.65
C PHE A 155 19.62 23.91 -21.08
N VAL A 156 19.39 25.19 -21.33
CA VAL A 156 19.76 25.81 -22.61
C VAL A 156 21.28 25.87 -22.81
N LEU A 157 22.04 26.06 -21.73
CA LEU A 157 23.51 26.18 -21.76
C LEU A 157 24.22 24.84 -21.61
N GLU A 158 23.61 23.89 -20.90
CA GLU A 158 24.24 22.61 -20.63
C GLU A 158 23.85 21.58 -21.70
N THR A 159 24.79 21.23 -22.56
CA THR A 159 24.57 20.34 -23.70
C THR A 159 24.63 18.85 -23.34
N ASN A 160 25.21 18.51 -22.19
CA ASN A 160 25.34 17.13 -21.73
C ASN A 160 25.01 17.02 -20.23
N PRO A 161 23.73 17.25 -19.84
CA PRO A 161 23.33 17.25 -18.45
C PRO A 161 23.56 15.91 -17.76
N ALA A 162 23.92 15.96 -16.48
CA ALA A 162 23.89 14.79 -15.60
C ALA A 162 22.44 14.42 -15.25
N PRO A 163 22.19 13.24 -14.68
CA PRO A 163 20.83 12.84 -14.27
C PRO A 163 20.22 13.74 -13.20
N GLU A 164 21.03 14.22 -12.27
CA GLU A 164 20.59 14.90 -11.05
C GLU A 164 19.78 16.20 -11.31
N PRO A 165 20.15 17.08 -12.25
CA PRO A 165 19.35 18.27 -12.62
C PRO A 165 17.96 17.95 -13.12
N TYR A 166 17.77 16.86 -13.85
CA TYR A 166 16.44 16.42 -14.27
C TYR A 166 15.58 15.96 -13.09
N ILE A 167 16.20 15.29 -12.14
CA ILE A 167 15.49 14.88 -10.90
C ILE A 167 15.12 16.10 -10.07
N LEU A 168 16.02 17.09 -9.93
CA LEU A 168 15.71 18.36 -9.26
C LEU A 168 14.54 19.07 -9.93
N TYR A 169 14.52 19.09 -11.27
CA TYR A 169 13.41 19.65 -12.05
C TYR A 169 12.08 18.95 -11.72
N ALA A 170 12.08 17.61 -11.73
CA ALA A 170 10.90 16.84 -11.40
C ALA A 170 10.45 17.02 -9.93
N GLN A 171 11.38 17.17 -9.00
CA GLN A 171 11.06 17.47 -7.59
C GLN A 171 10.38 18.83 -7.43
N ASN A 172 10.83 19.85 -8.15
CA ASN A 172 10.16 21.16 -8.16
C ASN A 172 8.75 21.07 -8.76
N LEU A 173 8.57 20.30 -9.86
CA LEU A 173 7.25 20.05 -10.44
C LEU A 173 6.31 19.32 -9.46
N TYR A 174 6.84 18.36 -8.68
CA TYR A 174 6.11 17.66 -7.62
C TYR A 174 5.53 18.65 -6.60
N GLN A 175 6.33 19.60 -6.15
CA GLN A 175 5.93 20.57 -5.12
C GLN A 175 4.79 21.50 -5.57
N ILE A 176 4.73 21.79 -6.87
CA ILE A 176 3.65 22.60 -7.44
C ILE A 176 2.52 21.77 -8.07
N ASN A 177 2.46 20.46 -7.74
CA ASN A 177 1.45 19.50 -8.17
C ASN A 177 1.34 19.29 -9.71
N LYS A 178 2.41 19.55 -10.45
CA LYS A 178 2.48 19.32 -11.90
C LYS A 178 2.95 17.88 -12.21
N TYR A 179 2.19 16.91 -11.72
CA TYR A 179 2.59 15.51 -11.72
C TYR A 179 2.77 14.91 -13.13
N ALA A 180 1.96 15.32 -14.09
CA ALA A 180 2.10 14.85 -15.45
C ALA A 180 3.40 15.33 -16.11
N GLU A 181 3.84 16.55 -15.79
CA GLU A 181 5.06 17.13 -16.33
C GLU A 181 6.34 16.49 -15.74
N MET A 182 6.23 15.82 -14.56
CA MET A 182 7.37 15.16 -13.93
C MET A 182 7.90 13.95 -14.68
N VAL A 183 7.05 13.25 -15.43
CA VAL A 183 7.39 11.95 -16.05
C VAL A 183 8.60 12.07 -16.96
N ARG A 184 8.55 13.00 -17.91
CA ARG A 184 9.60 13.18 -18.92
C ARG A 184 10.98 13.48 -18.30
N PRO A 185 11.14 14.44 -17.37
CA PRO A 185 12.41 14.67 -16.70
C PRO A 185 12.95 13.43 -15.99
N ILE A 186 12.11 12.67 -15.26
CA ILE A 186 12.56 11.48 -14.54
C ILE A 186 13.03 10.41 -15.52
N GLU A 187 12.24 10.13 -16.57
CA GLU A 187 12.63 9.16 -17.60
C GLU A 187 13.92 9.56 -18.29
N THR A 188 14.09 10.87 -18.62
CA THR A 188 15.35 11.39 -19.18
C THR A 188 16.51 11.19 -18.23
N ALA A 189 16.35 11.47 -16.92
CA ALA A 189 17.39 11.20 -15.91
C ALA A 189 17.79 9.73 -15.91
N MET A 190 16.82 8.83 -15.94
CA MET A 190 17.06 7.37 -15.94
C MET A 190 17.76 6.91 -17.22
N GLU A 191 17.40 7.45 -18.39
CA GLU A 191 18.08 7.17 -19.66
C GLU A 191 19.52 7.66 -19.67
N VAL A 192 19.76 8.89 -19.20
CA VAL A 192 21.12 9.47 -19.09
C VAL A 192 21.97 8.64 -18.14
N ALA A 193 21.43 8.21 -17.01
CA ALA A 193 22.13 7.35 -16.07
C ALA A 193 22.52 6.01 -16.70
N LYS A 194 21.58 5.35 -17.41
CA LYS A 194 21.84 4.10 -18.14
C LYS A 194 22.94 4.27 -19.20
N LYS A 195 22.89 5.35 -20.00
CA LYS A 195 23.92 5.63 -21.01
C LYS A 195 25.31 5.88 -20.42
N ARG A 196 25.36 6.34 -19.16
CA ARG A 196 26.59 6.58 -18.41
C ARG A 196 26.97 5.42 -17.50
N GLU A 197 26.32 4.26 -17.64
CA GLU A 197 26.54 3.06 -16.83
C GLU A 197 26.43 3.32 -15.31
N LYS A 198 25.61 4.29 -14.93
CA LYS A 198 25.30 4.60 -13.52
C LYS A 198 24.10 3.78 -13.05
N GLU A 199 24.16 3.34 -11.80
CA GLU A 199 23.04 2.68 -11.15
C GLU A 199 21.81 3.60 -11.03
N LEU A 200 20.64 3.04 -11.32
CA LEU A 200 19.39 3.74 -11.11
C LEU A 200 19.02 3.71 -9.62
N LYS A 201 18.64 4.85 -9.08
CA LYS A 201 18.31 4.98 -7.66
C LYS A 201 16.86 4.59 -7.42
N GLU A 202 16.59 3.91 -6.30
CA GLU A 202 15.25 3.54 -5.86
C GLU A 202 14.30 4.75 -5.86
N ASP A 203 14.75 5.88 -5.34
CA ASP A 203 13.96 7.11 -5.21
C ASP A 203 13.45 7.63 -6.56
N TRP A 204 14.15 7.39 -7.66
CA TRP A 204 13.71 7.80 -8.99
C TRP A 204 12.51 6.98 -9.48
N TYR A 205 12.55 5.67 -9.21
CA TYR A 205 11.40 4.81 -9.50
C TYR A 205 10.19 5.15 -8.62
N VAL A 206 10.43 5.47 -7.33
CA VAL A 206 9.37 5.89 -6.41
C VAL A 206 8.73 7.19 -6.88
N LEU A 207 9.54 8.16 -7.31
CA LEU A 207 9.05 9.44 -7.83
C LEU A 207 8.27 9.27 -9.15
N LEU A 208 8.76 8.43 -10.06
CA LEU A 208 8.10 8.11 -11.33
C LEU A 208 6.78 7.35 -11.08
N ASN A 209 6.79 6.38 -10.17
CA ASN A 209 5.58 5.65 -9.76
C ASN A 209 4.51 6.60 -9.21
N PHE A 210 4.90 7.55 -8.37
CA PHE A 210 4.00 8.56 -7.85
C PHE A 210 3.39 9.42 -8.98
N ALA A 211 4.21 9.87 -9.94
CA ALA A 211 3.74 10.66 -11.07
C ALA A 211 2.69 9.91 -11.91
N TYR A 212 2.91 8.62 -12.19
CA TYR A 212 1.93 7.81 -12.90
C TYR A 212 0.70 7.46 -12.07
N PHE A 213 0.85 7.26 -10.77
CA PHE A 213 -0.28 7.05 -9.85
C PHE A 213 -1.23 8.26 -9.84
N GLN A 214 -0.69 9.48 -9.79
CA GLN A 214 -1.49 10.71 -9.84
C GLN A 214 -2.21 10.92 -11.17
N GLN A 215 -1.76 10.26 -12.22
CA GLN A 215 -2.40 10.25 -13.54
C GLN A 215 -3.35 9.04 -13.72
N GLU A 216 -3.57 8.24 -12.67
CA GLU A 216 -4.37 7.02 -12.72
C GLU A 216 -3.86 6.00 -13.78
N ASN A 217 -2.58 6.11 -14.16
CA ASN A 217 -1.95 5.19 -15.10
C ASN A 217 -1.46 3.93 -14.38
N TYR A 218 -2.41 3.15 -13.90
CA TYR A 218 -2.13 1.96 -13.08
C TYR A 218 -1.34 0.88 -13.82
N GLY A 219 -1.42 0.83 -15.14
CA GLY A 219 -0.56 -0.06 -15.95
C GLY A 219 0.92 0.27 -15.78
N LYS A 220 1.30 1.55 -15.83
CA LYS A 220 2.67 2.00 -15.57
C LYS A 220 3.06 1.83 -14.10
N VAL A 221 2.15 2.12 -13.16
CA VAL A 221 2.35 1.86 -11.73
C VAL A 221 2.70 0.39 -11.50
N ARG A 222 1.90 -0.55 -12.03
CA ARG A 222 2.17 -1.99 -11.98
C ARG A 222 3.58 -2.35 -12.47
N ASP A 223 3.95 -1.84 -13.64
CA ASP A 223 5.23 -2.18 -14.27
C ASP A 223 6.42 -1.64 -13.45
N ILE A 224 6.32 -0.42 -12.91
CA ILE A 224 7.33 0.16 -12.02
C ILE A 224 7.42 -0.61 -10.71
N GLN A 225 6.28 -1.00 -10.11
CA GLN A 225 6.28 -1.78 -8.87
C GLN A 225 6.95 -3.15 -9.05
N LYS A 226 6.79 -3.80 -10.21
CA LYS A 226 7.52 -5.03 -10.53
C LYS A 226 9.04 -4.79 -10.58
N LEU A 227 9.49 -3.67 -11.16
CA LEU A 227 10.91 -3.30 -11.17
C LEU A 227 11.45 -3.01 -9.77
N LEU A 228 10.68 -2.27 -8.95
CA LEU A 228 11.03 -2.00 -7.56
C LEU A 228 11.16 -3.28 -6.73
N LEU A 229 10.22 -4.21 -6.89
CA LEU A 229 10.25 -5.50 -6.19
C LEU A 229 11.42 -6.38 -6.62
N ALA A 230 11.82 -6.32 -7.89
CA ALA A 230 12.97 -7.10 -8.39
C ALA A 230 14.30 -6.64 -7.80
N GLN A 231 14.44 -5.35 -7.49
CA GLN A 231 15.71 -4.77 -7.01
C GLN A 231 15.67 -4.47 -5.50
N TRP A 232 14.52 -4.05 -4.97
CA TRP A 232 14.33 -3.65 -3.56
C TRP A 232 13.03 -4.28 -3.01
N PRO A 233 13.00 -5.57 -2.68
CA PRO A 233 11.78 -6.28 -2.26
C PRO A 233 11.29 -5.78 -0.89
N LYS A 234 10.46 -4.73 -0.89
CA LYS A 234 9.87 -4.12 0.30
C LYS A 234 8.37 -4.39 0.37
N LYS A 235 7.84 -4.61 1.58
CA LYS A 235 6.40 -4.77 1.84
C LYS A 235 5.54 -3.71 1.15
N ALA A 236 5.95 -2.43 1.21
CA ALA A 236 5.21 -1.32 0.63
C ALA A 236 4.98 -1.49 -0.88
N TYR A 237 5.92 -2.07 -1.60
CA TYR A 237 5.82 -2.27 -3.06
C TYR A 237 4.87 -3.42 -3.41
N TRP A 238 4.81 -4.47 -2.59
CA TRP A 238 3.80 -5.52 -2.75
C TRP A 238 2.37 -4.98 -2.61
N PHE A 239 2.14 -4.13 -1.60
CA PHE A 239 0.82 -3.51 -1.40
C PHE A 239 0.47 -2.50 -2.49
N SER A 240 1.45 -1.73 -2.97
CA SER A 240 1.24 -0.81 -4.08
C SER A 240 0.96 -1.57 -5.39
N LEU A 241 1.64 -2.69 -5.63
CA LEU A 241 1.38 -3.58 -6.76
C LEU A 241 -0.02 -4.19 -6.68
N ALA A 242 -0.41 -4.68 -5.50
CA ALA A 242 -1.76 -5.20 -5.24
C ALA A 242 -2.83 -4.14 -5.50
N GLY A 243 -2.60 -2.89 -5.04
CA GLY A 243 -3.48 -1.77 -5.35
C GLY A 243 -3.61 -1.50 -6.84
N ALA A 244 -2.49 -1.52 -7.58
CA ALA A 244 -2.53 -1.35 -9.04
C ALA A 244 -3.31 -2.48 -9.73
N PHE A 245 -3.19 -3.73 -9.29
CA PHE A 245 -3.98 -4.83 -9.82
C PHE A 245 -5.48 -4.66 -9.53
N THR A 246 -5.84 -4.15 -8.35
CA THR A 246 -7.24 -3.83 -8.01
C THR A 246 -7.83 -2.81 -8.99
N GLU A 247 -7.11 -1.71 -9.23
CA GLU A 247 -7.58 -0.65 -10.14
C GLU A 247 -7.65 -1.11 -11.62
N LEU A 248 -6.83 -2.09 -11.99
CA LEU A 248 -6.84 -2.70 -13.32
C LEU A 248 -7.86 -3.84 -13.47
N GLY A 249 -8.51 -4.29 -12.39
CA GLY A 249 -9.38 -5.46 -12.40
C GLY A 249 -8.63 -6.77 -12.66
N GLU A 250 -7.35 -6.83 -12.31
CA GLU A 250 -6.50 -8.02 -12.48
C GLU A 250 -6.52 -8.89 -11.21
N ASP A 251 -7.69 -9.47 -10.89
CA ASP A 251 -7.94 -10.16 -9.61
C ASP A 251 -7.01 -11.34 -9.33
N ASP A 252 -6.68 -12.15 -10.34
CA ASP A 252 -5.74 -13.26 -10.20
C ASP A 252 -4.33 -12.78 -9.80
N ASN A 253 -3.90 -11.67 -10.40
CA ASN A 253 -2.62 -11.05 -10.10
C ASN A 253 -2.63 -10.40 -8.70
N LEU A 254 -3.76 -9.85 -8.29
CA LEU A 254 -3.96 -9.32 -6.93
C LEU A 254 -3.76 -10.43 -5.89
N MET A 255 -4.43 -11.57 -6.06
CA MET A 255 -4.26 -12.73 -5.19
C MET A 255 -2.81 -13.22 -5.17
N ALA A 256 -2.18 -13.34 -6.34
CA ALA A 256 -0.79 -13.77 -6.45
C ALA A 256 0.19 -12.81 -5.74
N ALA A 257 -0.06 -11.50 -5.80
CA ALA A 257 0.76 -10.51 -5.09
C ALA A 257 0.65 -10.66 -3.56
N TYR A 258 -0.57 -10.88 -3.05
CA TYR A 258 -0.78 -11.17 -1.63
C TYR A 258 -0.16 -12.50 -1.20
N ASP A 259 -0.29 -13.56 -2.02
CA ASP A 259 0.30 -14.89 -1.75
C ASP A 259 1.83 -14.80 -1.70
N ALA A 260 2.44 -14.08 -2.63
CA ALA A 260 3.89 -13.84 -2.63
C ALA A 260 4.35 -13.04 -1.40
N ALA A 261 3.61 -12.00 -1.01
CA ALA A 261 3.92 -11.22 0.19
C ALA A 261 3.76 -12.08 1.48
N HIS A 262 2.75 -12.95 1.53
CA HIS A 262 2.54 -13.89 2.63
C HIS A 262 3.67 -14.91 2.74
N THR A 263 4.05 -15.53 1.62
CA THR A 263 5.14 -16.52 1.56
C THR A 263 6.48 -15.93 2.04
N GLN A 264 6.71 -14.64 1.78
CA GLN A 264 7.89 -13.90 2.27
C GLN A 264 7.76 -13.45 3.74
N GLY A 265 6.66 -13.78 4.42
CA GLY A 265 6.43 -13.37 5.82
C GLY A 265 6.15 -11.89 6.02
N LEU A 266 5.75 -11.17 4.97
CA LEU A 266 5.53 -9.73 5.01
C LEU A 266 4.14 -9.33 5.50
N LEU A 267 3.17 -10.28 5.57
CA LEU A 267 1.84 -10.04 6.15
C LEU A 267 1.91 -10.22 7.66
N GLU A 268 1.96 -9.13 8.39
CA GLU A 268 2.14 -9.12 9.85
C GLU A 268 0.86 -8.81 10.61
N LYS A 269 -0.05 -8.03 9.99
CA LYS A 269 -1.27 -7.58 10.63
C LYS A 269 -2.42 -8.56 10.38
N GLY A 270 -3.23 -8.80 11.39
CA GLY A 270 -4.42 -9.65 11.27
C GLY A 270 -5.37 -9.20 10.15
N SER A 271 -5.49 -7.89 9.89
CA SER A 271 -6.28 -7.36 8.78
C SER A 271 -5.72 -7.75 7.41
N GLU A 272 -4.40 -7.80 7.24
CA GLU A 272 -3.75 -8.22 6.00
C GLU A 272 -3.97 -9.73 5.74
N LEU A 273 -3.86 -10.53 6.81
CA LEU A 273 -4.10 -11.98 6.77
C LEU A 273 -5.57 -12.32 6.51
N THR A 274 -6.51 -11.57 7.10
CA THR A 274 -7.95 -11.76 6.81
C THR A 274 -8.30 -11.33 5.39
N THR A 275 -7.66 -10.28 4.84
CA THR A 275 -7.80 -9.92 3.42
C THR A 275 -7.32 -11.04 2.52
N MET A 276 -6.16 -11.64 2.83
CA MET A 276 -5.65 -12.80 2.09
C MET A 276 -6.60 -13.99 2.11
N ALA A 277 -7.19 -14.29 3.29
CA ALA A 277 -8.19 -15.35 3.41
C ALA A 277 -9.44 -15.06 2.56
N GLN A 278 -9.89 -13.79 2.49
CA GLN A 278 -11.01 -13.38 1.63
C GLN A 278 -10.66 -13.57 0.14
N LEU A 279 -9.48 -13.18 -0.28
CA LEU A 279 -9.01 -13.40 -1.66
C LEU A 279 -8.98 -14.89 -2.01
N TYR A 280 -8.49 -15.74 -1.13
CA TYR A 280 -8.54 -17.19 -1.35
C TYR A 280 -9.97 -17.72 -1.52
N MET A 281 -10.93 -17.23 -0.72
CA MET A 281 -12.33 -17.64 -0.86
C MET A 281 -12.95 -17.15 -2.18
N GLN A 282 -12.61 -15.93 -2.62
CA GLN A 282 -13.10 -15.36 -3.88
C GLN A 282 -12.56 -16.10 -5.10
N HIS A 283 -11.32 -16.59 -5.01
CA HIS A 283 -10.65 -17.35 -6.08
C HIS A 283 -10.83 -18.88 -5.96
N GLU A 284 -11.89 -19.32 -5.29
CA GLU A 284 -12.27 -20.75 -5.21
C GLU A 284 -11.20 -21.67 -4.59
N VAL A 285 -10.36 -21.13 -3.69
CA VAL A 285 -9.39 -21.90 -2.89
C VAL A 285 -9.68 -21.84 -1.39
N PRO A 286 -10.92 -22.15 -0.96
CA PRO A 286 -11.38 -21.93 0.42
C PRO A 286 -10.61 -22.76 1.45
N TYR A 287 -10.05 -23.91 1.06
CA TYR A 287 -9.24 -24.71 1.97
C TYR A 287 -7.96 -23.99 2.42
N LYS A 288 -7.31 -23.24 1.51
CA LYS A 288 -6.17 -22.38 1.88
C LYS A 288 -6.61 -21.27 2.83
N ALA A 289 -7.78 -20.67 2.57
CA ALA A 289 -8.34 -19.66 3.47
C ALA A 289 -8.57 -20.19 4.88
N ALA A 290 -9.20 -21.36 4.99
CA ALA A 290 -9.45 -22.02 6.27
C ALA A 290 -8.14 -22.32 7.01
N THR A 291 -7.17 -22.92 6.32
CA THR A 291 -5.87 -23.26 6.89
C THR A 291 -5.11 -22.03 7.39
N LEU A 292 -5.14 -20.93 6.59
CA LEU A 292 -4.54 -19.65 6.99
C LEU A 292 -5.21 -19.10 8.26
N LEU A 293 -6.54 -19.04 8.27
CA LEU A 293 -7.30 -18.52 9.42
C LEU A 293 -7.05 -19.34 10.69
N GLU A 294 -7.10 -20.68 10.61
CA GLU A 294 -6.84 -21.56 11.76
C GLU A 294 -5.44 -21.33 12.34
N ASN A 295 -4.42 -21.30 11.48
CA ASN A 295 -3.03 -21.14 11.92
C ASN A 295 -2.81 -19.75 12.54
N GLU A 296 -3.36 -18.71 11.91
CA GLU A 296 -3.14 -17.35 12.35
C GLU A 296 -3.98 -16.97 13.59
N MET A 297 -5.15 -17.55 13.76
CA MET A 297 -5.92 -17.47 15.00
C MET A 297 -5.24 -18.26 16.13
N LYS A 298 -4.60 -19.40 15.81
CA LYS A 298 -3.84 -20.17 16.80
C LYS A 298 -2.59 -19.45 17.25
N SER A 299 -1.88 -18.78 16.34
CA SER A 299 -0.68 -17.98 16.64
C SER A 299 -1.00 -16.65 17.36
N GLY A 300 -2.26 -16.22 17.38
CA GLY A 300 -2.70 -14.94 17.95
C GLY A 300 -2.50 -13.73 17.04
N ARG A 301 -2.11 -13.92 15.78
CA ARG A 301 -2.03 -12.83 14.79
C ARG A 301 -3.39 -12.38 14.25
N ILE A 302 -4.38 -13.26 14.30
CA ILE A 302 -5.78 -12.95 14.04
C ILE A 302 -6.56 -13.14 15.35
N ASP A 303 -7.35 -12.14 15.72
CA ASP A 303 -8.17 -12.15 16.92
C ASP A 303 -9.23 -13.26 16.88
N LYS A 304 -9.50 -13.89 18.02
CA LYS A 304 -10.54 -14.92 18.20
C LYS A 304 -11.89 -14.29 18.53
N ASP A 305 -12.40 -13.47 17.60
CA ASP A 305 -13.69 -12.81 17.72
C ASP A 305 -14.78 -13.46 16.85
N ALA A 306 -16.02 -13.03 17.03
CA ALA A 306 -17.18 -13.56 16.28
C ALA A 306 -17.02 -13.40 14.76
N LYS A 307 -16.41 -12.31 14.30
CA LYS A 307 -16.20 -12.02 12.88
C LYS A 307 -15.23 -13.01 12.24
N ASN A 308 -14.10 -13.26 12.90
CA ASN A 308 -13.06 -14.12 12.38
C ASN A 308 -13.43 -15.61 12.46
N TYR A 309 -14.11 -16.03 13.54
CA TYR A 309 -14.71 -17.36 13.59
C TYR A 309 -15.81 -17.58 12.53
N ARG A 310 -16.62 -16.57 12.23
CA ARG A 310 -17.58 -16.62 11.12
C ARG A 310 -16.89 -16.78 9.78
N MET A 311 -15.78 -16.04 9.55
CA MET A 311 -14.98 -16.16 8.33
C MET A 311 -14.37 -17.55 8.20
N LEU A 312 -13.79 -18.08 9.28
CA LEU A 312 -13.25 -19.44 9.31
C LEU A 312 -14.31 -20.48 8.99
N SER A 313 -15.47 -20.39 9.62
CA SER A 313 -16.58 -21.32 9.34
C SER A 313 -17.05 -21.25 7.88
N GLN A 314 -17.11 -20.05 7.32
CA GLN A 314 -17.47 -19.87 5.92
C GLN A 314 -16.44 -20.50 4.98
N ALA A 315 -15.15 -20.31 5.25
CA ALA A 315 -14.08 -20.92 4.47
C ALA A 315 -14.13 -22.45 4.53
N LEU A 316 -14.37 -23.02 5.73
CA LEU A 316 -14.53 -24.47 5.93
C LEU A 316 -15.75 -25.02 5.22
N THR A 317 -16.89 -24.34 5.28
CA THR A 317 -18.11 -24.75 4.56
C THR A 317 -17.90 -24.72 3.04
N LEU A 318 -17.26 -23.66 2.50
CA LEU A 318 -16.92 -23.60 1.07
C LEU A 318 -15.92 -24.67 0.65
N ALA A 319 -15.07 -25.12 1.57
CA ALA A 319 -14.13 -26.22 1.37
C ALA A 319 -14.78 -27.62 1.52
N ALA A 320 -16.09 -27.69 1.78
CA ALA A 320 -16.85 -28.92 2.10
C ALA A 320 -16.31 -29.64 3.36
N GLU A 321 -15.74 -28.92 4.31
CA GLU A 321 -15.23 -29.38 5.59
C GLU A 321 -16.25 -29.14 6.71
N ASP A 322 -17.50 -29.61 6.54
CA ASP A 322 -18.63 -29.29 7.38
C ASP A 322 -18.42 -29.66 8.86
N GLU A 323 -17.80 -30.80 9.14
CA GLU A 323 -17.51 -31.22 10.51
C GLU A 323 -16.54 -30.23 11.21
N ARG A 324 -15.54 -29.73 10.49
CA ARG A 324 -14.60 -28.74 11.02
C ARG A 324 -15.21 -27.34 11.14
N ALA A 325 -16.25 -27.04 10.35
CA ALA A 325 -16.94 -25.75 10.41
C ALA A 325 -17.75 -25.58 11.71
N ILE A 326 -18.25 -26.69 12.31
CA ILE A 326 -19.09 -26.65 13.50
C ILE A 326 -18.43 -25.97 14.70
N PRO A 327 -17.20 -26.34 15.14
CA PRO A 327 -16.54 -25.66 16.25
C PRO A 327 -16.38 -24.16 16.02
N ALA A 328 -16.04 -23.76 14.80
CA ALA A 328 -15.91 -22.35 14.45
C ALA A 328 -17.25 -21.61 14.50
N LEU A 329 -18.33 -22.25 14.02
CA LEU A 329 -19.71 -21.70 14.11
C LEU A 329 -20.18 -21.59 15.56
N GLN A 330 -19.86 -22.59 16.40
CA GLN A 330 -20.18 -22.55 17.83
C GLN A 330 -19.55 -21.36 18.53
N GLU A 331 -18.26 -21.15 18.34
CA GLU A 331 -17.57 -20.00 18.93
C GLU A 331 -18.07 -18.67 18.35
N ALA A 332 -18.32 -18.61 17.05
CA ALA A 332 -18.91 -17.41 16.42
C ALA A 332 -20.29 -17.10 17.01
N ALA A 333 -21.15 -18.12 17.17
CA ALA A 333 -22.50 -17.96 17.72
C ALA A 333 -22.46 -17.58 19.21
N LYS A 334 -21.51 -18.11 19.99
CA LYS A 334 -21.32 -17.79 21.40
C LYS A 334 -20.89 -16.33 21.60
N LEU A 335 -19.97 -15.85 20.77
CA LEU A 335 -19.38 -14.50 20.85
C LEU A 335 -20.27 -13.40 20.22
N SER A 336 -21.31 -13.79 19.49
CA SER A 336 -22.23 -12.87 18.80
C SER A 336 -23.55 -12.73 19.55
N ASP A 337 -24.14 -11.55 19.54
CA ASP A 337 -25.50 -11.27 20.00
C ASP A 337 -26.55 -11.42 18.87
N GLU A 338 -26.14 -11.85 17.68
CA GLU A 338 -26.98 -12.09 16.51
C GLU A 338 -27.39 -13.56 16.42
N GLY A 339 -28.72 -13.82 16.33
CA GLY A 339 -29.26 -15.17 16.15
C GLY A 339 -28.94 -15.80 14.79
N GLU A 340 -28.55 -15.03 13.82
CA GLU A 340 -28.22 -15.50 12.47
C GLU A 340 -27.09 -16.56 12.47
N LEU A 341 -26.09 -16.42 13.35
CA LEU A 341 -25.00 -17.41 13.47
C LEU A 341 -25.48 -18.71 14.10
N ASN A 342 -26.40 -18.63 15.05
CA ASN A 342 -27.03 -19.81 15.63
C ASN A 342 -27.89 -20.55 14.59
N LEU A 343 -28.57 -19.82 13.69
CA LEU A 343 -29.32 -20.42 12.59
C LEU A 343 -28.38 -21.17 11.61
N ARG A 344 -27.24 -20.57 11.26
CA ARG A 344 -26.22 -21.24 10.42
C ARG A 344 -25.69 -22.50 11.09
N LEU A 345 -25.40 -22.44 12.39
CA LEU A 345 -25.00 -23.60 13.18
C LEU A 345 -26.06 -24.69 13.16
N GLY A 346 -27.35 -24.32 13.34
CA GLY A 346 -28.47 -25.26 13.26
C GLY A 346 -28.56 -25.92 11.90
N ASN A 347 -28.39 -25.16 10.81
CA ASN A 347 -28.40 -25.72 9.46
C ASN A 347 -27.23 -26.67 9.20
N ALA A 348 -26.02 -26.36 9.71
CA ALA A 348 -24.89 -27.27 9.64
C ALA A 348 -25.18 -28.60 10.38
N TYR A 349 -25.77 -28.53 11.57
CA TYR A 349 -26.23 -29.73 12.30
C TYR A 349 -27.30 -30.51 11.55
N LEU A 350 -28.25 -29.83 10.90
CA LEU A 350 -29.28 -30.46 10.08
C LEU A 350 -28.66 -31.27 8.95
N ASN A 351 -27.70 -30.69 8.22
CA ASN A 351 -27.00 -31.35 7.12
C ASN A 351 -26.24 -32.62 7.58
N LEU A 352 -25.71 -32.60 8.79
CA LEU A 352 -25.00 -33.75 9.38
C LEU A 352 -25.92 -34.74 10.11
N GLY A 353 -27.24 -34.53 10.10
CA GLY A 353 -28.21 -35.41 10.78
C GLY A 353 -28.20 -35.32 12.29
N MET A 354 -27.57 -34.26 12.86
CA MET A 354 -27.50 -34.03 14.31
C MET A 354 -28.72 -33.24 14.80
N TYR A 355 -29.92 -33.86 14.67
CA TYR A 355 -31.19 -33.17 14.80
C TYR A 355 -31.45 -32.53 16.17
N GLY A 356 -31.04 -33.18 17.28
CA GLY A 356 -31.13 -32.61 18.61
C GLY A 356 -30.36 -31.33 18.79
N ALA A 357 -29.08 -31.30 18.30
CA ALA A 357 -28.21 -30.12 18.31
C ALA A 357 -28.75 -29.02 17.39
N CYS A 358 -29.31 -29.41 16.23
CA CYS A 358 -30.00 -28.49 15.32
C CYS A 358 -31.14 -27.73 16.02
N ILE A 359 -32.03 -28.44 16.70
CA ILE A 359 -33.15 -27.83 17.41
C ILE A 359 -32.63 -26.79 18.41
N SER A 360 -31.73 -27.20 19.29
CA SER A 360 -31.18 -26.30 20.32
C SER A 360 -30.49 -25.06 19.72
N ALA A 361 -29.78 -25.23 18.63
CA ALA A 361 -29.06 -24.10 17.97
C ALA A 361 -30.09 -23.11 17.37
N ILE A 362 -31.11 -23.61 16.67
CA ILE A 362 -32.11 -22.74 16.02
C ILE A 362 -32.97 -22.03 17.06
N GLU A 363 -33.41 -22.73 18.10
CA GLU A 363 -34.18 -22.14 19.20
C GLU A 363 -33.39 -21.02 19.88
N ALA A 364 -32.13 -21.23 20.21
CA ALA A 364 -31.26 -20.20 20.75
C ALA A 364 -31.11 -19.00 19.79
N GLY A 365 -31.09 -19.26 18.47
CA GLY A 365 -31.04 -18.21 17.45
C GLY A 365 -32.30 -17.39 17.41
N LEU A 366 -33.48 -18.05 17.46
CA LEU A 366 -34.77 -17.39 17.50
C LEU A 366 -34.94 -16.54 18.76
N GLU A 367 -34.44 -17.00 19.91
CA GLU A 367 -34.44 -16.27 21.17
C GLU A 367 -33.56 -15.01 21.11
N LYS A 368 -32.35 -15.11 20.57
CA LYS A 368 -31.47 -13.95 20.37
C LYS A 368 -32.04 -12.92 19.41
N GLY A 369 -32.81 -13.36 18.43
CA GLY A 369 -33.39 -12.48 17.40
C GLY A 369 -32.33 -12.03 16.39
N LYS A 370 -32.55 -10.88 15.75
CA LYS A 370 -31.68 -10.34 14.66
C LYS A 370 -31.41 -11.37 13.55
N ILE A 371 -32.46 -12.11 13.16
CA ILE A 371 -32.44 -13.08 12.05
C ILE A 371 -33.00 -12.42 10.81
N LYS A 372 -32.33 -12.55 9.67
CA LYS A 372 -32.77 -11.98 8.39
C LYS A 372 -34.07 -12.59 7.84
N SER A 373 -34.22 -13.90 8.07
CA SER A 373 -35.36 -14.68 7.57
C SER A 373 -35.90 -15.60 8.66
N PRO A 374 -36.73 -15.08 9.61
CA PRO A 374 -37.30 -15.88 10.71
C PRO A 374 -38.18 -17.04 10.21
N ASP A 375 -38.86 -16.87 9.07
CA ASP A 375 -39.59 -17.92 8.41
C ASP A 375 -38.73 -19.10 7.96
N ASN A 376 -37.57 -18.85 7.40
CA ASN A 376 -36.59 -19.91 7.05
C ASN A 376 -36.04 -20.60 8.31
N ALA A 377 -35.80 -19.85 9.39
CA ALA A 377 -35.39 -20.44 10.67
C ALA A 377 -36.48 -21.43 11.20
N GLN A 378 -37.74 -21.05 11.11
CA GLN A 378 -38.85 -21.91 11.49
C GLN A 378 -39.00 -23.15 10.58
N ILE A 379 -38.72 -23.02 9.27
CA ILE A 379 -38.68 -24.17 8.36
C ILE A 379 -37.57 -25.14 8.78
N SER A 380 -36.34 -24.64 8.99
CA SER A 380 -35.23 -25.48 9.44
C SER A 380 -35.51 -26.15 10.79
N LEU A 381 -36.10 -25.42 11.75
CA LEU A 381 -36.53 -25.98 13.03
C LEU A 381 -37.56 -27.09 12.82
N GLY A 382 -38.53 -26.85 11.99
CA GLY A 382 -39.55 -27.85 11.63
C GLY A 382 -38.97 -29.13 11.04
N MET A 383 -37.97 -28.99 10.16
CA MET A 383 -37.24 -30.13 9.56
C MET A 383 -36.48 -30.92 10.63
N CYS A 384 -35.74 -30.24 11.53
CA CYS A 384 -35.02 -30.92 12.61
C CYS A 384 -35.97 -31.63 13.58
N LEU A 385 -37.07 -31.00 13.96
CA LEU A 385 -38.12 -31.59 14.83
C LEU A 385 -38.81 -32.78 14.15
N TYR A 386 -39.06 -32.75 12.85
CA TYR A 386 -39.64 -33.85 12.09
C TYR A 386 -38.70 -35.06 12.09
N ASN A 387 -37.41 -34.86 11.78
CA ASN A 387 -36.45 -35.95 11.78
C ASN A 387 -36.20 -36.54 13.17
N GLU A 388 -36.35 -35.72 14.24
CA GLU A 388 -36.32 -36.17 15.64
C GLU A 388 -37.66 -36.82 16.08
N LYS A 389 -38.58 -37.01 15.13
CA LYS A 389 -39.92 -37.57 15.35
C LYS A 389 -40.80 -36.78 16.34
N LYS A 390 -40.50 -35.52 16.56
CA LYS A 390 -41.28 -34.56 17.38
C LYS A 390 -42.37 -33.91 16.52
N TYR A 391 -43.24 -34.70 15.90
CA TYR A 391 -44.19 -34.30 14.86
C TYR A 391 -45.10 -33.12 15.24
N ASN A 392 -45.61 -33.08 16.46
CA ASN A 392 -46.46 -32.00 16.90
C ASN A 392 -45.75 -30.65 17.00
N ASN A 393 -44.49 -30.66 17.42
CA ASN A 393 -43.65 -29.47 17.51
C ASN A 393 -43.21 -29.03 16.09
N ALA A 394 -42.86 -29.98 15.21
CA ALA A 394 -42.59 -29.71 13.82
C ALA A 394 -43.75 -28.99 13.11
N LYS A 395 -45.00 -29.49 13.32
CA LYS A 395 -46.21 -28.88 12.76
C LYS A 395 -46.39 -27.42 13.23
N LYS A 396 -46.11 -27.12 14.51
CA LYS A 396 -46.13 -25.75 15.05
C LYS A 396 -45.09 -24.85 14.38
N ALA A 397 -43.85 -25.32 14.21
CA ALA A 397 -42.77 -24.56 13.56
C ALA A 397 -43.13 -24.26 12.09
N PHE A 398 -43.62 -25.24 11.34
CA PHE A 398 -44.06 -25.00 9.97
C PHE A 398 -45.27 -24.06 9.90
N ALA A 399 -46.23 -24.16 10.82
CA ALA A 399 -47.35 -23.24 10.87
C ALA A 399 -46.90 -21.79 11.12
N GLU A 400 -45.94 -21.59 11.98
CA GLU A 400 -45.32 -20.28 12.21
C GLU A 400 -44.61 -19.73 10.95
N ALA A 401 -43.82 -20.57 10.27
CA ALA A 401 -43.20 -20.20 9.00
C ALA A 401 -44.25 -19.82 7.93
N GLY A 402 -45.38 -20.55 7.89
CA GLY A 402 -46.45 -20.34 6.91
C GLY A 402 -47.24 -19.03 7.05
N LYS A 403 -47.06 -18.28 8.15
CA LYS A 403 -47.58 -16.92 8.29
C LYS A 403 -46.97 -15.96 7.26
N VAL A 404 -45.72 -16.22 6.83
CA VAL A 404 -45.06 -15.44 5.80
C VAL A 404 -45.44 -15.98 4.42
N ALA A 405 -45.91 -15.11 3.51
CA ALA A 405 -46.48 -15.51 2.22
C ALA A 405 -45.56 -16.38 1.38
N ARG A 406 -44.24 -16.06 1.31
CA ARG A 406 -43.22 -16.81 0.54
C ARG A 406 -43.03 -18.24 1.05
N SER A 407 -43.17 -18.47 2.35
CA SER A 407 -42.93 -19.77 2.99
C SER A 407 -44.20 -20.61 3.13
N ARG A 408 -45.40 -20.05 2.86
CA ARG A 408 -46.70 -20.71 3.07
C ARG A 408 -46.87 -22.02 2.32
N ARG A 409 -46.43 -22.05 1.05
CA ARG A 409 -46.56 -23.26 0.22
C ARG A 409 -45.77 -24.43 0.78
N ILE A 410 -44.50 -24.19 1.11
CA ILE A 410 -43.63 -25.26 1.64
C ILE A 410 -44.05 -25.69 3.04
N SER A 411 -44.47 -24.75 3.87
CA SER A 411 -45.02 -25.06 5.20
C SER A 411 -46.23 -25.96 5.14
N ASN A 412 -47.22 -25.67 4.28
CA ASN A 412 -48.40 -26.49 4.10
C ASN A 412 -48.07 -27.90 3.58
N GLN A 413 -47.09 -28.02 2.67
CA GLN A 413 -46.64 -29.31 2.20
C GLN A 413 -46.11 -30.18 3.36
N TRP A 414 -45.18 -29.60 4.19
CA TRP A 414 -44.66 -30.32 5.35
C TRP A 414 -45.73 -30.69 6.37
N ILE A 415 -46.70 -29.79 6.64
CA ILE A 415 -47.80 -30.07 7.55
C ILE A 415 -48.61 -31.27 7.03
N SER A 416 -48.89 -31.32 5.73
CA SER A 416 -49.63 -32.45 5.11
C SER A 416 -48.87 -33.77 5.23
N VAL A 417 -47.53 -33.73 5.04
CA VAL A 417 -46.63 -34.92 5.23
C VAL A 417 -46.71 -35.40 6.68
N ILE A 418 -46.61 -34.50 7.65
CA ILE A 418 -46.65 -34.82 9.07
C ILE A 418 -48.01 -35.43 9.45
N GLU A 419 -49.13 -34.88 8.95
CA GLU A 419 -50.46 -35.41 9.21
C GLU A 419 -50.65 -36.80 8.62
N SER A 420 -50.14 -37.05 7.43
CA SER A 420 -50.14 -38.38 6.83
C SER A 420 -49.34 -39.40 7.65
N ASP A 421 -48.14 -39.00 8.13
CA ASP A 421 -47.29 -39.89 8.94
C ASP A 421 -47.89 -40.17 10.32
N LEU A 422 -48.49 -39.17 10.95
CA LEU A 422 -49.19 -39.35 12.24
C LEU A 422 -50.39 -40.34 12.07
N LYS A 423 -51.18 -40.17 11.02
CA LYS A 423 -52.29 -41.05 10.71
C LYS A 423 -51.81 -42.50 10.44
N ARG A 424 -50.72 -42.65 9.67
CA ARG A 424 -50.16 -43.95 9.40
C ARG A 424 -49.63 -44.63 10.69
N ASN A 425 -48.96 -43.87 11.55
CA ASN A 425 -48.43 -44.39 12.82
C ASN A 425 -49.54 -44.79 13.78
N GLU A 426 -50.62 -44.04 13.81
CA GLU A 426 -51.82 -44.37 14.58
C GLU A 426 -52.44 -45.71 14.09
N GLN A 427 -52.58 -45.88 12.76
CA GLN A 427 -53.08 -47.14 12.16
C GLN A 427 -52.18 -48.32 12.48
N ILE A 428 -50.86 -48.16 12.43
CA ILE A 428 -49.91 -49.19 12.79
C ILE A 428 -50.05 -49.57 14.27
N LEU A 429 -50.14 -48.59 15.17
CA LEU A 429 -50.34 -48.83 16.59
C LEU A 429 -51.65 -49.57 16.90
N LEU A 430 -52.72 -49.17 16.25
CA LEU A 430 -54.04 -49.85 16.37
C LEU A 430 -53.97 -51.30 15.88
N ALA A 431 -53.27 -51.56 14.77
CA ALA A 431 -53.09 -52.90 14.22
C ALA A 431 -52.19 -53.77 15.15
N GLU A 432 -51.14 -53.23 15.71
CA GLU A 432 -50.28 -53.91 16.67
C GLU A 432 -50.99 -54.26 17.96
N ASN A 433 -51.81 -53.33 18.53
CA ASN A 433 -52.63 -53.54 19.70
C ASN A 433 -53.66 -54.63 19.46
N ALA A 434 -54.34 -54.61 18.30
CA ALA A 434 -55.27 -55.66 17.89
C ALA A 434 -54.63 -57.04 17.77
N ALA A 435 -53.41 -57.12 17.13
CA ALA A 435 -52.66 -58.35 17.00
C ALA A 435 -52.23 -58.91 18.40
N GLN A 436 -51.71 -58.02 19.29
CA GLN A 436 -51.37 -58.43 20.65
C GLN A 436 -52.57 -58.96 21.46
N LYS A 437 -53.75 -58.33 21.28
CA LYS A 437 -55.03 -58.80 21.91
C LYS A 437 -55.39 -60.21 21.40
N GLN A 438 -55.30 -60.43 20.10
CA GLN A 438 -55.56 -61.76 19.50
C GLN A 438 -54.54 -62.80 20.02
N ILE A 439 -53.26 -62.51 20.07
CA ILE A 439 -52.25 -63.42 20.63
C ILE A 439 -52.50 -63.80 22.06
N ARG A 440 -52.91 -62.85 22.92
CA ARG A 440 -53.32 -63.09 24.31
C ARG A 440 -54.55 -64.00 24.42
N GLU A 441 -55.57 -63.77 23.56
CA GLU A 441 -56.77 -64.61 23.54
C GLU A 441 -56.48 -66.05 23.07
N ILE A 442 -55.60 -66.21 22.07
CA ILE A 442 -55.18 -67.52 21.62
C ILE A 442 -54.37 -68.25 22.72
N ALA A 443 -53.50 -67.53 23.45
CA ALA A 443 -52.71 -68.10 24.56
C ALA A 443 -53.61 -68.55 25.69
N LYS A 444 -54.66 -67.76 26.01
CA LYS A 444 -55.72 -68.12 27.03
C LYS A 444 -56.46 -69.40 26.62
N ARG A 445 -56.89 -69.50 25.36
CA ARG A 445 -57.61 -70.69 24.81
C ARG A 445 -56.75 -71.94 24.85
N ARG A 446 -55.42 -71.81 24.50
CA ARG A 446 -54.43 -72.92 24.61
C ARG A 446 -54.28 -73.39 26.06
N ALA A 447 -54.02 -72.47 27.00
CA ALA A 447 -53.91 -72.78 28.41
C ALA A 447 -55.17 -73.38 29.05
N ALA A 448 -56.37 -73.07 28.53
CA ALA A 448 -57.62 -73.70 28.95
C ALA A 448 -57.74 -75.12 28.34
N ALA A 449 -57.29 -75.36 27.13
CA ALA A 449 -57.31 -76.69 26.48
C ALA A 449 -56.33 -77.67 27.14
N ASP A 450 -55.17 -77.20 27.59
CA ASP A 450 -54.13 -78.00 28.30
C ASP A 450 -54.52 -78.37 29.75
N ARG A 451 -55.73 -77.91 30.24
CA ARG A 451 -56.28 -78.20 31.59
C ARG A 451 -57.41 -79.20 31.57
N ILE A 452 -57.83 -79.70 30.41
CA ILE A 452 -58.81 -80.75 30.17
C ILE A 452 -58.10 -82.04 29.82
#